data_1d96985ed0581eba500002ced988a155
#
_entry.id   1d96985ed0581eba500002ced988a155
#
_cell.length_a   1.000
_cell.length_b   1.000
_cell.length_c   1.000
_cell.angle_alpha   90.00
_cell.angle_beta   90.00
_cell.angle_gamma   90.00
#
_symmetry.space_group_name_H-M   'P 1'
#
loop_
_entity.id
_entity.type
_entity.pdbx_description
1 polymer ?
#
loop_
_entity_poly.entity_id
_entity_poly.type
_entity_poly.pdbx_seq_one_letter_code
_entity_poly.pdbx_strand_id
1 'polypeptide(L)'
;MTIRDLHVHFQGHEIAVLSANEHIDEPAIVFIPGVLAPINFWLACLPESILKNRRWYAISLPGHQPSKVPLGYQAKDIDEDWLNHLYQSVISQLEGKRRVIVVGHSTGGFSALNLAVNNSDSLLGVISIAGFFKGDWGGIEGQLVKLAGLGKWAKPLFQASLAISRKIPVLQAYISSLLAYDRHTYNDSPMTKKMLEEIQDNMQAQNLSALFPLFNRISNFDIYPKLNAIKVPVTIMAGSHDPVIDASQSLILAAAIRHAQLVVFDNAGHMPFMERTQQFNNELCAAIDQFMQSINK
;
A
#
# COMPACT_ATOMS: atom_id res chain seq x y z
N MET A 1 -7.24 14.59 17.64
CA MET A 1 -6.42 13.40 17.30
C MET A 1 -4.96 13.83 17.33
N THR A 2 -4.13 13.14 18.09
CA THR A 2 -2.67 13.34 18.08
C THR A 2 -2.06 12.22 17.27
N ILE A 3 -1.31 12.57 16.22
CA ILE A 3 -0.53 11.62 15.43
C ILE A 3 0.88 11.60 16.01
N ARG A 4 1.44 10.40 16.15
CA ARG A 4 2.82 10.19 16.63
C ARG A 4 3.64 9.55 15.51
N ASP A 5 4.86 10.07 15.36
CA ASP A 5 5.88 9.49 14.50
C ASP A 5 6.69 8.48 15.32
N LEU A 6 6.72 7.24 14.84
CA LEU A 6 7.49 6.16 15.44
C LEU A 6 8.48 5.60 14.40
N HIS A 7 9.54 4.99 14.89
CA HIS A 7 10.53 4.30 14.08
C HIS A 7 10.75 2.89 14.63
N VAL A 8 10.62 1.89 13.76
CA VAL A 8 10.79 0.49 14.11
C VAL A 8 11.99 -0.07 13.35
N HIS A 9 12.85 -0.83 14.02
CA HIS A 9 14.06 -1.35 13.40
C HIS A 9 13.88 -2.81 12.96
N PHE A 10 14.32 -3.09 11.73
CA PHE A 10 14.35 -4.44 11.16
C PHE A 10 15.57 -4.61 10.27
N GLN A 11 16.49 -5.50 10.61
CA GLN A 11 17.69 -5.85 9.81
C GLN A 11 18.47 -4.61 9.30
N GLY A 12 18.67 -3.62 10.17
CA GLY A 12 19.35 -2.35 9.83
C GLY A 12 18.48 -1.34 9.09
N HIS A 13 17.24 -1.67 8.73
CA HIS A 13 16.24 -0.71 8.27
C HIS A 13 15.64 0.04 9.45
N GLU A 14 15.36 1.32 9.26
CA GLU A 14 14.55 2.15 10.15
C GLU A 14 13.23 2.41 9.42
N ILE A 15 12.17 1.71 9.81
CA ILE A 15 10.85 1.79 9.19
C ILE A 15 10.03 2.83 9.93
N ALA A 16 9.58 3.84 9.21
CA ALA A 16 8.71 4.87 9.75
C ALA A 16 7.28 4.36 9.91
N VAL A 17 6.66 4.74 11.03
CA VAL A 17 5.29 4.40 11.38
C VAL A 17 4.57 5.64 11.89
N LEU A 18 3.40 5.95 11.35
CA LEU A 18 2.47 6.87 11.97
C LEU A 18 1.50 6.08 12.86
N SER A 19 1.20 6.61 14.05
CA SER A 19 0.24 6.00 14.95
C SER A 19 -0.77 7.03 15.46
N ALA A 20 -2.00 6.59 15.70
CA ALA A 20 -2.99 7.41 16.37
C ALA A 20 -3.95 6.55 17.20
N ASN A 21 -4.55 7.22 18.20
CA ASN A 21 -5.60 6.67 19.05
C ASN A 21 -5.20 5.38 19.78
N GLU A 22 -3.94 5.24 20.17
CA GLU A 22 -3.41 4.06 20.87
C GLU A 22 -4.12 3.77 22.20
N HIS A 23 -4.84 4.77 22.76
CA HIS A 23 -5.64 4.65 23.99
C HIS A 23 -6.96 3.87 23.77
N ILE A 24 -7.38 3.68 22.53
CA ILE A 24 -8.59 2.91 22.22
C ILE A 24 -8.23 1.42 22.33
N ASP A 25 -8.95 0.71 23.21
CA ASP A 25 -8.73 -0.72 23.44
C ASP A 25 -9.53 -1.56 22.43
N GLU A 26 -9.07 -1.52 21.19
CA GLU A 26 -9.56 -2.36 20.08
C GLU A 26 -8.37 -2.88 19.26
N PRO A 27 -8.56 -3.92 18.41
CA PRO A 27 -7.55 -4.33 17.46
C PRO A 27 -7.15 -3.19 16.54
N ALA A 28 -5.85 -3.04 16.34
CA ALA A 28 -5.35 -1.98 15.49
C ALA A 28 -5.60 -2.27 14.00
N ILE A 29 -5.79 -1.20 13.23
CA ILE A 29 -5.80 -1.23 11.78
C ILE A 29 -4.43 -0.79 11.29
N VAL A 30 -3.77 -1.63 10.50
CA VAL A 30 -2.45 -1.35 9.93
C VAL A 30 -2.59 -1.02 8.45
N PHE A 31 -2.19 0.19 8.08
CA PHE A 31 -2.23 0.68 6.70
C PHE A 31 -0.84 0.60 6.06
N ILE A 32 -0.75 0.03 4.84
CA ILE A 32 0.48 -0.07 4.05
C ILE A 32 0.25 0.61 2.70
N PRO A 33 1.01 1.68 2.36
CA PRO A 33 0.83 2.42 1.12
C PRO A 33 1.36 1.66 -0.10
N GLY A 34 1.06 2.17 -1.30
CA GLY A 34 1.69 1.74 -2.55
C GLY A 34 3.09 2.36 -2.74
N VAL A 35 3.82 1.90 -3.77
CA VAL A 35 5.08 2.55 -4.16
C VAL A 35 4.85 4.01 -4.53
N LEU A 36 5.86 4.82 -4.33
CA LEU A 36 5.82 6.28 -4.52
C LEU A 36 4.83 7.03 -3.64
N ALA A 37 4.06 6.34 -2.78
CA ALA A 37 3.20 6.97 -1.80
C ALA A 37 3.90 7.04 -0.43
N PRO A 38 4.26 8.22 0.08
CA PRO A 38 4.77 8.37 1.44
C PRO A 38 3.71 7.98 2.47
N ILE A 39 4.16 7.67 3.68
CA ILE A 39 3.32 7.17 4.77
C ILE A 39 2.15 8.10 5.12
N ASN A 40 2.33 9.41 5.03
CA ASN A 40 1.31 10.43 5.31
C ASN A 40 0.21 10.52 4.24
N PHE A 41 0.37 9.85 3.10
CA PHE A 41 -0.68 9.66 2.10
C PHE A 41 -2.03 9.25 2.72
N TRP A 42 -2.01 8.37 3.72
CA TRP A 42 -3.22 7.90 4.38
C TRP A 42 -4.00 8.97 5.14
N LEU A 43 -3.33 10.05 5.60
CA LEU A 43 -3.98 11.17 6.30
C LEU A 43 -4.94 11.95 5.39
N ALA A 44 -4.70 11.92 4.09
CA ALA A 44 -5.57 12.53 3.11
C ALA A 44 -6.67 11.59 2.60
N CYS A 45 -6.39 10.27 2.55
CA CYS A 45 -7.23 9.30 1.85
C CYS A 45 -8.22 8.55 2.73
N LEU A 46 -7.98 8.51 4.06
CA LEU A 46 -8.86 7.81 4.98
C LEU A 46 -10.04 8.68 5.45
N PRO A 47 -11.22 8.07 5.65
CA PRO A 47 -12.36 8.78 6.23
C PRO A 47 -12.07 9.20 7.67
N GLU A 48 -12.62 10.35 8.09
CA GLU A 48 -12.45 10.89 9.43
C GLU A 48 -12.91 9.93 10.54
N SER A 49 -13.90 9.10 10.27
CA SER A 49 -14.37 8.07 11.21
C SER A 49 -13.26 7.08 11.58
N ILE A 50 -12.42 6.70 10.64
CA ILE A 50 -11.25 5.85 10.91
C ILE A 50 -10.17 6.68 11.61
N LEU A 51 -9.80 7.82 11.03
CA LEU A 51 -8.71 8.64 11.55
C LEU A 51 -8.93 9.04 13.02
N LYS A 52 -10.16 9.43 13.39
CA LYS A 52 -10.46 9.96 14.73
C LYS A 52 -10.91 8.90 15.74
N ASN A 53 -11.57 7.84 15.29
CA ASN A 53 -12.32 6.94 16.16
C ASN A 53 -11.81 5.49 16.16
N ARG A 54 -10.73 5.17 15.43
CA ARG A 54 -10.13 3.85 15.40
C ARG A 54 -8.67 3.91 15.83
N ARG A 55 -8.19 2.86 16.47
CA ARG A 55 -6.75 2.65 16.70
C ARG A 55 -6.09 2.21 15.39
N TRP A 56 -5.07 2.94 14.95
CA TRP A 56 -4.42 2.61 13.70
C TRP A 56 -2.94 2.95 13.66
N TYR A 57 -2.25 2.25 12.77
CA TYR A 57 -0.87 2.51 12.35
C TYR A 57 -0.82 2.63 10.83
N ALA A 58 0.03 3.51 10.32
CA ALA A 58 0.45 3.44 8.93
C ALA A 58 1.93 3.09 8.90
N ILE A 59 2.32 2.08 8.13
CA ILE A 59 3.70 1.56 8.05
C ILE A 59 4.24 1.87 6.66
N SER A 60 5.38 2.57 6.61
CA SER A 60 6.03 2.92 5.35
C SER A 60 6.60 1.70 4.64
N LEU A 61 6.70 1.78 3.31
CA LEU A 61 7.48 0.82 2.53
C LEU A 61 8.99 1.01 2.77
N PRO A 62 9.81 -0.05 2.64
CA PRO A 62 11.25 0.06 2.73
C PRO A 62 11.78 0.99 1.63
N GLY A 63 12.70 1.89 2.02
CA GLY A 63 13.27 2.88 1.11
C GLY A 63 12.38 4.07 0.78
N HIS A 64 11.13 4.11 1.26
CA HIS A 64 10.24 5.26 1.10
C HIS A 64 10.39 6.22 2.29
N GLN A 65 10.52 7.51 1.98
CA GLN A 65 10.64 8.55 3.00
C GLN A 65 9.40 8.56 3.92
N PRO A 66 9.57 8.67 5.27
CA PRO A 66 10.81 8.94 6.00
C PRO A 66 11.60 7.70 6.46
N SER A 67 11.25 6.49 6.02
CA SER A 67 12.03 5.27 6.32
C SER A 67 13.45 5.36 5.78
N LYS A 68 14.40 4.74 6.50
CA LYS A 68 15.80 4.66 6.10
C LYS A 68 16.21 3.22 5.83
N VAL A 69 17.14 3.04 4.91
CA VAL A 69 17.70 1.73 4.54
C VAL A 69 19.16 1.63 4.98
N PRO A 70 19.65 0.42 5.28
CA PRO A 70 21.06 0.23 5.65
C PRO A 70 21.99 0.50 4.48
N LEU A 71 23.26 0.73 4.79
CA LEU A 71 24.30 0.75 3.78
C LEU A 71 24.36 -0.61 3.07
N GLY A 72 24.42 -0.57 1.74
CA GLY A 72 24.49 -1.80 0.94
C GLY A 72 23.14 -2.44 0.61
N TYR A 73 22.00 -1.81 0.98
CA TYR A 73 20.67 -2.27 0.60
C TYR A 73 20.55 -2.49 -0.92
N GLN A 74 20.20 -3.69 -1.32
CA GLN A 74 20.17 -4.12 -2.70
C GLN A 74 18.91 -4.95 -3.02
N ALA A 75 18.58 -4.99 -4.33
CA ALA A 75 17.44 -5.75 -4.82
C ALA A 75 17.49 -7.25 -4.49
N LYS A 76 18.68 -7.86 -4.46
CA LYS A 76 18.84 -9.29 -4.14
C LYS A 76 18.37 -9.67 -2.72
N ASP A 77 18.26 -8.67 -1.83
CA ASP A 77 17.88 -8.88 -0.44
C ASP A 77 16.35 -8.79 -0.25
N ILE A 78 15.61 -8.53 -1.34
CA ILE A 78 14.14 -8.34 -1.32
C ILE A 78 13.48 -9.45 -2.09
N ASP A 79 12.60 -10.18 -1.41
CA ASP A 79 11.63 -11.12 -1.96
C ASP A 79 10.34 -11.09 -1.13
N GLU A 80 9.40 -11.94 -1.45
CA GLU A 80 8.11 -12.03 -0.75
C GLU A 80 8.30 -12.41 0.73
N ASP A 81 9.21 -13.33 1.01
CA ASP A 81 9.47 -13.80 2.37
C ASP A 81 10.14 -12.70 3.21
N TRP A 82 11.07 -11.95 2.63
CA TRP A 82 11.69 -10.81 3.31
C TRP A 82 10.66 -9.71 3.63
N LEU A 83 9.79 -9.35 2.67
CA LEU A 83 8.72 -8.38 2.89
C LEU A 83 7.75 -8.85 3.97
N ASN A 84 7.41 -10.14 3.96
CA ASN A 84 6.58 -10.73 5.00
C ASN A 84 7.21 -10.59 6.38
N HIS A 85 8.48 -11.00 6.54
CA HIS A 85 9.19 -10.89 7.80
C HIS A 85 9.33 -9.44 8.29
N LEU A 86 9.56 -8.50 7.37
CA LEU A 86 9.62 -7.08 7.70
C LEU A 86 8.31 -6.62 8.35
N TYR A 87 7.18 -6.79 7.68
CA TYR A 87 5.89 -6.31 8.19
C TYR A 87 5.44 -7.08 9.43
N GLN A 88 5.66 -8.39 9.48
CA GLN A 88 5.39 -9.18 10.67
C GLN A 88 6.19 -8.68 11.87
N SER A 89 7.49 -8.39 11.69
CA SER A 89 8.35 -7.86 12.75
C SER A 89 7.88 -6.49 13.22
N VAL A 90 7.55 -5.58 12.29
CA VAL A 90 7.04 -4.24 12.64
C VAL A 90 5.73 -4.35 13.42
N ILE A 91 4.76 -5.10 12.93
CA ILE A 91 3.47 -5.30 13.61
C ILE A 91 3.66 -5.93 14.99
N SER A 92 4.54 -6.91 15.11
CA SER A 92 4.82 -7.57 16.40
C SER A 92 5.47 -6.62 17.41
N GLN A 93 6.32 -5.69 16.97
CA GLN A 93 6.91 -4.66 17.85
C GLN A 93 5.87 -3.62 18.30
N LEU A 94 4.86 -3.34 17.49
CA LEU A 94 3.78 -2.38 17.80
C LEU A 94 2.68 -2.98 18.68
N GLU A 95 2.24 -4.21 18.37
CA GLU A 95 1.04 -4.84 18.94
C GLU A 95 1.32 -6.12 19.74
N GLY A 96 2.55 -6.59 19.77
CA GLY A 96 2.91 -7.85 20.42
C GLY A 96 2.21 -9.03 19.77
N LYS A 97 1.35 -9.71 20.53
CA LYS A 97 0.57 -10.87 20.06
C LYS A 97 -0.87 -10.53 19.69
N ARG A 98 -1.26 -9.26 19.75
CA ARG A 98 -2.61 -8.83 19.37
C ARG A 98 -2.82 -9.01 17.86
N ARG A 99 -3.99 -9.52 17.50
CA ARG A 99 -4.39 -9.64 16.09
C ARG A 99 -4.74 -8.27 15.54
N VAL A 100 -4.39 -8.02 14.28
CA VAL A 100 -4.63 -6.74 13.59
C VAL A 100 -5.44 -6.93 12.31
N ILE A 101 -6.04 -5.86 11.82
CA ILE A 101 -6.56 -5.78 10.45
C ILE A 101 -5.48 -5.10 9.60
N VAL A 102 -5.15 -5.67 8.44
CA VAL A 102 -4.19 -5.05 7.51
C VAL A 102 -4.91 -4.55 6.27
N VAL A 103 -4.69 -3.29 5.97
CA VAL A 103 -5.25 -2.59 4.80
C VAL A 103 -4.07 -2.11 3.95
N GLY A 104 -3.99 -2.55 2.71
CA GLY A 104 -2.91 -2.14 1.83
C GLY A 104 -3.40 -1.65 0.48
N HIS A 105 -2.70 -0.66 -0.09
CA HIS A 105 -2.93 -0.16 -1.43
C HIS A 105 -1.79 -0.59 -2.37
N SER A 106 -2.11 -1.08 -3.55
CA SER A 106 -1.11 -1.44 -4.58
C SER A 106 -0.05 -2.43 -4.04
N THR A 107 1.22 -2.07 -3.96
CA THR A 107 2.28 -2.87 -3.30
C THR A 107 1.97 -3.15 -1.83
N GLY A 108 1.31 -2.23 -1.14
CA GLY A 108 0.77 -2.48 0.20
C GLY A 108 -0.33 -3.53 0.20
N GLY A 109 -1.18 -3.56 -0.84
CA GLY A 109 -2.20 -4.60 -1.03
C GLY A 109 -1.59 -5.99 -1.25
N PHE A 110 -0.53 -6.06 -2.05
CA PHE A 110 0.29 -7.27 -2.17
C PHE A 110 0.89 -7.67 -0.81
N SER A 111 1.48 -6.72 -0.09
CA SER A 111 2.09 -7.00 1.22
C SER A 111 1.08 -7.50 2.24
N ALA A 112 -0.14 -6.97 2.23
CA ALA A 112 -1.23 -7.43 3.09
C ALA A 112 -1.66 -8.87 2.77
N LEU A 113 -1.80 -9.22 1.48
CA LEU A 113 -2.07 -10.59 1.04
C LEU A 113 -0.92 -11.54 1.39
N ASN A 114 0.33 -11.12 1.18
CA ASN A 114 1.51 -11.89 1.52
C ASN A 114 1.64 -12.16 3.03
N LEU A 115 1.25 -11.20 3.88
CA LEU A 115 1.13 -11.41 5.32
C LEU A 115 0.06 -12.48 5.63
N ALA A 116 -1.10 -12.44 4.97
CA ALA A 116 -2.17 -13.40 5.19
C ALA A 116 -1.79 -14.83 4.77
N VAL A 117 -0.98 -14.98 3.72
CA VAL A 117 -0.45 -16.28 3.28
C VAL A 117 0.37 -16.95 4.39
N ASN A 118 1.21 -16.17 5.07
CA ASN A 118 2.22 -16.71 5.98
C ASN A 118 1.84 -16.58 7.47
N ASN A 119 0.96 -15.64 7.84
CA ASN A 119 0.70 -15.26 9.23
C ASN A 119 -0.80 -15.08 9.54
N SER A 120 -1.64 -15.94 8.99
CA SER A 120 -3.10 -15.85 9.18
C SER A 120 -3.52 -15.77 10.67
N ASP A 121 -2.80 -16.42 11.57
CA ASP A 121 -3.15 -16.45 13.00
C ASP A 121 -2.95 -15.10 13.70
N SER A 122 -2.12 -14.21 13.17
CA SER A 122 -1.88 -12.86 13.69
C SER A 122 -2.83 -11.79 13.11
N LEU A 123 -3.71 -12.17 12.17
CA LEU A 123 -4.60 -11.27 11.48
C LEU A 123 -6.07 -11.53 11.82
N LEU A 124 -6.88 -10.48 11.85
CA LEU A 124 -8.34 -10.54 11.89
C LEU A 124 -8.95 -10.55 10.49
N GLY A 125 -8.29 -9.90 9.56
CA GLY A 125 -8.70 -9.81 8.17
C GLY A 125 -7.75 -8.93 7.37
N VAL A 126 -7.90 -8.98 6.06
CA VAL A 126 -7.09 -8.23 5.11
C VAL A 126 -7.97 -7.49 4.12
N ILE A 127 -7.63 -6.22 3.85
CA ILE A 127 -8.22 -5.44 2.75
C ILE A 127 -7.10 -5.10 1.77
N SER A 128 -7.23 -5.60 0.54
CA SER A 128 -6.29 -5.34 -0.55
C SER A 128 -6.93 -4.41 -1.57
N ILE A 129 -6.46 -3.15 -1.62
CA ILE A 129 -6.97 -2.10 -2.50
C ILE A 129 -6.05 -2.00 -3.72
N ALA A 130 -6.57 -2.24 -4.91
CA ALA A 130 -5.79 -2.25 -6.16
C ALA A 130 -4.49 -3.07 -6.03
N GLY A 131 -4.53 -4.13 -5.20
CA GLY A 131 -3.40 -5.01 -4.96
C GLY A 131 -3.27 -6.07 -6.05
N PHE A 132 -2.17 -6.80 -6.02
CA PHE A 132 -1.83 -7.81 -7.01
C PHE A 132 -1.32 -9.09 -6.32
N PHE A 133 -1.32 -10.19 -7.03
CA PHE A 133 -0.63 -11.43 -6.62
C PHE A 133 0.66 -11.66 -7.40
N LYS A 134 0.76 -11.04 -8.59
CA LYS A 134 1.92 -11.14 -9.47
C LYS A 134 2.34 -9.76 -9.96
N GLY A 135 3.63 -9.51 -9.97
CA GLY A 135 4.22 -8.21 -10.30
C GLY A 135 4.21 -7.86 -11.80
N ASP A 136 3.14 -8.19 -12.50
CA ASP A 136 2.91 -7.85 -13.91
C ASP A 136 2.07 -6.56 -13.97
N TRP A 137 2.77 -5.43 -14.09
CA TRP A 137 2.18 -4.10 -14.02
C TRP A 137 2.10 -3.41 -15.38
N GLY A 138 0.99 -2.68 -15.58
CA GLY A 138 0.77 -1.79 -16.71
C GLY A 138 1.11 -0.32 -16.40
N GLY A 139 0.67 0.57 -17.29
CA GLY A 139 0.74 2.00 -17.11
C GLY A 139 2.14 2.56 -16.91
N ILE A 140 2.18 3.77 -16.34
CA ILE A 140 3.46 4.48 -16.10
C ILE A 140 4.30 3.79 -15.02
N GLU A 141 3.68 3.23 -13.99
CA GLU A 141 4.39 2.51 -12.94
C GLU A 141 4.99 1.20 -13.47
N GLY A 142 4.27 0.50 -14.35
CA GLY A 142 4.81 -0.69 -15.04
C GLY A 142 6.02 -0.38 -15.90
N GLN A 143 6.10 0.82 -16.53
CA GLN A 143 7.30 1.24 -17.24
C GLN A 143 8.48 1.47 -16.29
N LEU A 144 8.25 2.03 -15.11
CA LEU A 144 9.29 2.18 -14.08
C LEU A 144 9.78 0.83 -13.56
N VAL A 145 8.88 -0.14 -13.35
CA VAL A 145 9.21 -1.52 -12.94
C VAL A 145 10.06 -2.19 -14.03
N LYS A 146 9.64 -2.11 -15.30
CA LYS A 146 10.41 -2.65 -16.44
C LYS A 146 11.80 -2.01 -16.55
N LEU A 147 11.89 -0.69 -16.41
CA LEU A 147 13.15 0.03 -16.42
C LEU A 147 14.08 -0.42 -15.28
N ALA A 148 13.56 -0.51 -14.06
CA ALA A 148 14.33 -1.00 -12.92
C ALA A 148 14.77 -2.46 -13.09
N GLY A 149 13.92 -3.29 -13.70
CA GLY A 149 14.19 -4.71 -14.02
C GLY A 149 15.38 -4.93 -14.96
N LEU A 150 15.76 -3.92 -15.75
CA LEU A 150 16.96 -3.98 -16.60
C LEU A 150 18.28 -4.04 -15.80
N GLY A 151 18.23 -3.82 -14.48
CA GLY A 151 19.39 -3.98 -13.62
C GLY A 151 20.12 -2.69 -13.27
N LYS A 152 21.27 -2.82 -12.61
CA LYS A 152 22.00 -1.68 -12.01
C LYS A 152 22.37 -0.57 -12.98
N TRP A 153 22.61 -0.89 -14.25
CA TRP A 153 22.95 0.10 -15.25
C TRP A 153 21.80 1.05 -15.59
N ALA A 154 20.55 0.63 -15.42
CA ALA A 154 19.37 1.46 -15.63
C ALA A 154 19.05 2.39 -14.44
N LYS A 155 19.71 2.20 -13.29
CA LYS A 155 19.46 3.00 -12.07
C LYS A 155 19.58 4.51 -12.29
N PRO A 156 20.59 5.05 -13.02
CA PRO A 156 20.65 6.50 -13.26
C PRO A 156 19.45 7.03 -14.04
N LEU A 157 18.96 6.29 -15.04
CA LEU A 157 17.79 6.69 -15.82
C LEU A 157 16.51 6.63 -14.99
N PHE A 158 16.34 5.56 -14.19
CA PHE A 158 15.23 5.46 -13.23
C PHE A 158 15.20 6.64 -12.24
N GLN A 159 16.35 7.00 -11.68
CA GLN A 159 16.45 8.15 -10.77
C GLN A 159 16.17 9.48 -11.47
N ALA A 160 16.67 9.66 -12.70
CA ALA A 160 16.43 10.89 -13.48
C ALA A 160 14.95 11.08 -13.79
N SER A 161 14.24 10.02 -14.19
CA SER A 161 12.79 10.08 -14.48
C SER A 161 11.98 10.54 -13.26
N LEU A 162 12.27 9.99 -12.08
CA LEU A 162 11.61 10.40 -10.83
C LEU A 162 12.05 11.78 -10.34
N ALA A 163 13.32 12.15 -10.55
CA ALA A 163 13.85 13.46 -10.13
C ALA A 163 13.20 14.61 -10.89
N ILE A 164 12.88 14.41 -12.18
CA ILE A 164 12.20 15.40 -13.00
C ILE A 164 10.76 15.58 -12.53
N SER A 165 10.03 14.46 -12.35
CA SER A 165 8.62 14.51 -11.95
C SER A 165 8.40 15.20 -10.60
N ARG A 166 9.24 14.89 -9.58
CA ARG A 166 9.07 15.47 -8.23
C ARG A 166 9.38 16.95 -8.13
N LYS A 167 10.22 17.50 -9.03
CA LYS A 167 10.60 18.93 -9.02
C LYS A 167 9.56 19.84 -9.65
N ILE A 168 8.65 19.31 -10.44
CA ILE A 168 7.67 20.07 -11.19
C ILE A 168 6.27 19.65 -10.72
N PRO A 169 5.61 20.42 -9.82
CA PRO A 169 4.32 20.03 -9.24
C PRO A 169 3.23 19.73 -10.29
N VAL A 170 3.18 20.49 -11.37
CA VAL A 170 2.23 20.26 -12.46
C VAL A 170 2.49 18.92 -13.15
N LEU A 171 3.75 18.55 -13.35
CA LEU A 171 4.12 17.25 -13.92
C LEU A 171 3.81 16.12 -12.96
N GLN A 172 4.05 16.30 -11.66
CA GLN A 172 3.69 15.34 -10.62
C GLN A 172 2.19 15.09 -10.60
N ALA A 173 1.37 16.15 -10.60
CA ALA A 173 -0.08 16.05 -10.66
C ALA A 173 -0.56 15.35 -11.95
N TYR A 174 0.05 15.69 -13.08
CA TYR A 174 -0.25 15.05 -14.36
C TYR A 174 0.06 13.55 -14.32
N ILE A 175 1.25 13.15 -13.87
CA ILE A 175 1.65 11.75 -13.78
C ILE A 175 0.74 10.99 -12.81
N SER A 176 0.42 11.58 -11.65
CA SER A 176 -0.52 11.01 -10.70
C SER A 176 -1.90 10.79 -11.31
N SER A 177 -2.38 11.73 -12.15
CA SER A 177 -3.67 11.59 -12.85
C SER A 177 -3.71 10.45 -13.88
N LEU A 178 -2.54 9.95 -14.33
CA LEU A 178 -2.48 8.77 -15.22
C LEU A 178 -2.86 7.47 -14.52
N LEU A 179 -2.94 7.47 -13.19
CA LEU A 179 -3.40 6.33 -12.39
C LEU A 179 -4.93 6.28 -12.30
N ALA A 180 -5.61 7.36 -12.63
CA ALA A 180 -7.06 7.47 -12.61
C ALA A 180 -7.67 7.08 -13.97
N TYR A 181 -8.87 6.51 -13.94
CA TYR A 181 -9.70 6.32 -15.13
C TYR A 181 -10.31 7.65 -15.58
N ASP A 182 -11.02 8.34 -14.68
CA ASP A 182 -11.57 9.66 -14.91
C ASP A 182 -10.61 10.74 -14.37
N ARG A 183 -9.69 11.16 -15.25
CA ARG A 183 -8.68 12.17 -14.93
C ARG A 183 -9.26 13.53 -14.59
N HIS A 184 -10.44 13.87 -15.13
CA HIS A 184 -11.10 15.14 -14.82
C HIS A 184 -11.61 15.11 -13.38
N THR A 185 -12.40 14.11 -13.03
CA THR A 185 -12.88 13.91 -11.65
C THR A 185 -11.72 13.83 -10.66
N TYR A 186 -10.64 13.11 -11.01
CA TYR A 186 -9.45 13.03 -10.18
C TYR A 186 -8.81 14.38 -9.90
N ASN A 187 -8.57 15.19 -10.94
CA ASN A 187 -7.89 16.50 -10.81
C ASN A 187 -8.74 17.52 -10.07
N ASP A 188 -10.05 17.48 -10.21
CA ASP A 188 -10.99 18.41 -9.56
C ASP A 188 -11.30 18.02 -8.11
N SER A 189 -10.99 16.78 -7.72
CA SER A 189 -11.27 16.27 -6.38
C SER A 189 -10.54 17.08 -5.30
N PRO A 190 -11.25 17.59 -4.28
CA PRO A 190 -10.62 18.22 -3.12
C PRO A 190 -9.67 17.24 -2.37
N MET A 191 -9.99 15.96 -2.37
CA MET A 191 -9.16 14.92 -1.77
C MET A 191 -7.83 14.77 -2.50
N THR A 192 -7.81 14.81 -3.84
CA THR A 192 -6.59 14.78 -4.64
C THR A 192 -5.69 15.98 -4.31
N LYS A 193 -6.26 17.19 -4.24
CA LYS A 193 -5.50 18.40 -3.87
C LYS A 193 -4.89 18.25 -2.47
N LYS A 194 -5.70 17.86 -1.49
CA LYS A 194 -5.24 17.61 -0.11
C LYS A 194 -4.14 16.55 -0.07
N MET A 195 -4.29 15.46 -0.81
CA MET A 195 -3.29 14.39 -0.87
C MET A 195 -1.96 14.89 -1.45
N LEU A 196 -1.99 15.60 -2.56
CA LEU A 196 -0.78 16.13 -3.19
C LEU A 196 -0.05 17.13 -2.28
N GLU A 197 -0.78 17.98 -1.55
CA GLU A 197 -0.22 18.88 -0.54
C GLU A 197 0.41 18.10 0.62
N GLU A 198 -0.31 17.10 1.16
CA GLU A 198 0.12 16.30 2.30
C GLU A 198 1.42 15.54 2.02
N ILE A 199 1.59 14.99 0.82
CA ILE A 199 2.76 14.16 0.49
C ILE A 199 3.97 14.97 0.00
N GLN A 200 3.82 16.26 -0.29
CA GLN A 200 4.79 17.08 -1.02
C GLN A 200 6.19 17.03 -0.41
N ASP A 201 6.31 17.28 0.90
CA ASP A 201 7.60 17.36 1.59
C ASP A 201 8.33 16.02 1.58
N ASN A 202 7.60 14.93 1.86
CA ASN A 202 8.17 13.59 1.82
C ASN A 202 8.59 13.18 0.40
N MET A 203 7.81 13.56 -0.61
CA MET A 203 8.17 13.32 -2.01
C MET A 203 9.43 14.08 -2.41
N GLN A 204 9.60 15.33 -1.98
CA GLN A 204 10.81 16.10 -2.24
C GLN A 204 12.03 15.54 -1.49
N ALA A 205 11.86 15.11 -0.25
CA ALA A 205 12.92 14.52 0.56
C ALA A 205 13.30 13.09 0.14
N GLN A 206 12.51 12.44 -0.73
CA GLN A 206 12.68 11.03 -1.11
C GLN A 206 14.08 10.72 -1.63
N ASN A 207 14.74 9.73 -1.03
CA ASN A 207 15.98 9.16 -1.56
C ASN A 207 15.68 8.22 -2.74
N LEU A 208 15.85 8.73 -3.96
CA LEU A 208 15.55 7.98 -5.18
C LEU A 208 16.41 6.73 -5.36
N SER A 209 17.62 6.70 -4.76
CA SER A 209 18.48 5.51 -4.75
C SER A 209 17.88 4.37 -3.94
N ALA A 210 17.17 4.69 -2.86
CA ALA A 210 16.58 3.71 -1.97
C ALA A 210 15.29 3.08 -2.53
N LEU A 211 14.65 3.72 -3.50
CA LEU A 211 13.47 3.16 -4.19
C LEU A 211 13.83 2.05 -5.17
N PHE A 212 14.97 2.19 -5.84
CA PHE A 212 15.37 1.32 -6.95
C PHE A 212 15.36 -0.18 -6.61
N PRO A 213 15.86 -0.64 -5.44
CA PRO A 213 15.89 -2.06 -5.11
C PRO A 213 14.49 -2.71 -5.09
N LEU A 214 13.49 -2.05 -4.51
CA LEU A 214 12.12 -2.57 -4.48
C LEU A 214 11.52 -2.60 -5.90
N PHE A 215 11.62 -1.52 -6.68
CA PHE A 215 11.14 -1.50 -8.06
C PHE A 215 11.78 -2.58 -8.94
N ASN A 216 13.06 -2.86 -8.74
CA ASN A 216 13.77 -3.92 -9.48
C ASN A 216 13.19 -5.32 -9.18
N ARG A 217 12.58 -5.52 -8.00
CA ARG A 217 12.08 -6.83 -7.57
C ARG A 217 10.60 -7.06 -7.85
N ILE A 218 9.80 -6.01 -8.02
CA ILE A 218 8.34 -6.13 -8.17
C ILE A 218 7.95 -7.14 -9.26
N SER A 219 8.59 -7.11 -10.42
CA SER A 219 8.28 -8.04 -11.52
C SER A 219 8.50 -9.52 -11.18
N ASN A 220 9.23 -9.80 -10.10
CA ASN A 220 9.53 -11.16 -9.67
C ASN A 220 8.57 -11.66 -8.59
N PHE A 221 7.75 -10.78 -8.01
CA PHE A 221 6.80 -11.17 -6.97
C PHE A 221 5.68 -12.04 -7.55
N ASP A 222 5.44 -13.19 -6.92
CA ASP A 222 4.34 -14.11 -7.26
C ASP A 222 3.93 -14.94 -6.04
N ILE A 223 2.78 -14.59 -5.44
CA ILE A 223 2.19 -15.33 -4.33
C ILE A 223 1.02 -16.22 -4.77
N TYR A 224 0.72 -16.31 -6.07
CA TYR A 224 -0.38 -17.12 -6.58
C TYR A 224 -0.37 -18.57 -6.07
N PRO A 225 0.77 -19.27 -6.07
CA PRO A 225 0.81 -20.67 -5.60
C PRO A 225 0.44 -20.85 -4.12
N LYS A 226 0.49 -19.77 -3.33
CA LYS A 226 0.27 -19.78 -1.88
C LYS A 226 -1.10 -19.21 -1.46
N LEU A 227 -1.91 -18.66 -2.37
CA LEU A 227 -3.17 -17.96 -2.05
C LEU A 227 -4.18 -18.84 -1.31
N ASN A 228 -4.23 -20.14 -1.59
CA ASN A 228 -5.11 -21.09 -0.92
C ASN A 228 -4.77 -21.32 0.56
N ALA A 229 -3.58 -20.89 1.01
CA ALA A 229 -3.17 -20.95 2.42
C ALA A 229 -3.82 -19.84 3.27
N ILE A 230 -4.39 -18.81 2.67
CA ILE A 230 -5.05 -17.71 3.37
C ILE A 230 -6.32 -18.23 4.07
N LYS A 231 -6.36 -18.11 5.40
CA LYS A 231 -7.47 -18.58 6.23
C LYS A 231 -8.34 -17.45 6.79
N VAL A 232 -7.84 -16.22 6.79
CA VAL A 232 -8.56 -15.06 7.30
C VAL A 232 -9.50 -14.47 6.25
N PRO A 233 -10.54 -13.74 6.65
CA PRO A 233 -11.36 -12.98 5.72
C PRO A 233 -10.52 -11.99 4.90
N VAL A 234 -10.80 -11.90 3.62
CA VAL A 234 -10.13 -10.96 2.70
C VAL A 234 -11.19 -10.15 1.95
N THR A 235 -11.02 -8.84 1.90
CA THR A 235 -11.77 -7.96 1.00
C THR A 235 -10.83 -7.42 -0.06
N ILE A 236 -11.16 -7.66 -1.32
CA ILE A 236 -10.42 -7.18 -2.48
C ILE A 236 -11.20 -6.00 -3.05
N MET A 237 -10.55 -4.84 -3.16
CA MET A 237 -11.14 -3.61 -3.67
C MET A 237 -10.41 -3.19 -4.94
N ALA A 238 -11.10 -3.08 -6.08
CA ALA A 238 -10.47 -2.83 -7.37
C ALA A 238 -11.24 -1.80 -8.19
N GLY A 239 -10.55 -0.93 -8.90
CA GLY A 239 -11.12 -0.12 -9.96
C GLY A 239 -11.34 -0.96 -11.22
N SER A 240 -12.49 -0.79 -11.88
CA SER A 240 -12.81 -1.57 -13.09
C SER A 240 -11.91 -1.23 -14.30
N HIS A 241 -11.22 -0.11 -14.25
CA HIS A 241 -10.34 0.40 -15.31
C HIS A 241 -8.96 0.77 -14.76
N ASP A 242 -8.42 -0.04 -13.87
CA ASP A 242 -7.10 0.18 -13.28
C ASP A 242 -6.01 0.08 -14.38
N PRO A 243 -5.26 1.16 -14.66
CA PRO A 243 -4.24 1.16 -15.69
C PRO A 243 -2.93 0.49 -15.25
N VAL A 244 -2.75 0.20 -13.96
CA VAL A 244 -1.54 -0.37 -13.37
C VAL A 244 -1.70 -1.86 -13.12
N ILE A 245 -2.72 -2.22 -12.35
CA ILE A 245 -3.02 -3.61 -12.01
C ILE A 245 -4.26 -4.03 -12.79
N ASP A 246 -4.06 -4.89 -13.77
CA ASP A 246 -5.17 -5.39 -14.59
C ASP A 246 -6.27 -6.00 -13.71
N ALA A 247 -7.52 -5.63 -13.98
CA ALA A 247 -8.67 -6.06 -13.19
C ALA A 247 -8.81 -7.60 -13.10
N SER A 248 -8.25 -8.33 -14.06
CA SER A 248 -8.21 -9.80 -14.03
C SER A 248 -7.44 -10.34 -12.81
N GLN A 249 -6.42 -9.63 -12.31
CA GLN A 249 -5.72 -10.04 -11.10
C GLN A 249 -6.66 -10.04 -9.88
N SER A 250 -7.52 -9.05 -9.75
CA SER A 250 -8.50 -8.99 -8.66
C SER A 250 -9.57 -10.09 -8.76
N LEU A 251 -9.99 -10.42 -9.98
CA LEU A 251 -10.90 -11.56 -10.22
C LEU A 251 -10.25 -12.90 -9.87
N ILE A 252 -8.98 -13.08 -10.23
CA ILE A 252 -8.21 -14.29 -9.90
C ILE A 252 -8.01 -14.41 -8.39
N LEU A 253 -7.66 -13.31 -7.70
CA LEU A 253 -7.56 -13.26 -6.24
C LEU A 253 -8.87 -13.70 -5.58
N ALA A 254 -10.01 -13.14 -6.03
CA ALA A 254 -11.32 -13.47 -5.49
C ALA A 254 -11.70 -14.95 -5.71
N ALA A 255 -11.29 -15.53 -6.83
CA ALA A 255 -11.53 -16.92 -7.13
C ALA A 255 -10.61 -17.89 -6.37
N ALA A 256 -9.36 -17.48 -6.12
CA ALA A 256 -8.34 -18.32 -5.49
C ALA A 256 -8.42 -18.34 -3.96
N ILE A 257 -8.92 -17.26 -3.34
CA ILE A 257 -9.03 -17.13 -1.88
C ILE A 257 -10.45 -17.49 -1.43
N ARG A 258 -10.58 -18.57 -0.70
CA ARG A 258 -11.89 -19.21 -0.37
C ARG A 258 -12.93 -18.28 0.26
N HIS A 259 -12.52 -17.29 1.03
CA HIS A 259 -13.41 -16.38 1.77
C HIS A 259 -13.23 -14.93 1.33
N ALA A 260 -12.75 -14.71 0.11
CA ALA A 260 -12.59 -13.37 -0.42
C ALA A 260 -13.93 -12.76 -0.83
N GLN A 261 -14.10 -11.49 -0.47
CA GLN A 261 -15.14 -10.61 -1.01
C GLN A 261 -14.49 -9.69 -2.03
N LEU A 262 -15.11 -9.52 -3.20
CA LEU A 262 -14.67 -8.61 -4.24
C LEU A 262 -15.60 -7.41 -4.33
N VAL A 263 -15.04 -6.22 -4.20
CA VAL A 263 -15.70 -4.93 -4.41
C VAL A 263 -15.07 -4.28 -5.63
N VAL A 264 -15.85 -4.10 -6.69
CA VAL A 264 -15.41 -3.41 -7.90
C VAL A 264 -16.00 -2.01 -7.94
N PHE A 265 -15.15 -1.01 -8.12
CA PHE A 265 -15.55 0.38 -8.31
C PHE A 265 -15.65 0.68 -9.79
N ASP A 266 -16.87 0.82 -10.28
CA ASP A 266 -17.14 1.11 -11.69
C ASP A 266 -16.58 2.47 -12.11
N ASN A 267 -15.98 2.50 -13.29
CA ASN A 267 -15.35 3.70 -13.83
C ASN A 267 -14.33 4.32 -12.87
N ALA A 268 -13.51 3.51 -12.22
CA ALA A 268 -12.41 3.93 -11.38
C ALA A 268 -11.12 3.24 -11.81
N GLY A 269 -10.00 3.93 -11.63
CA GLY A 269 -8.65 3.45 -11.90
C GLY A 269 -7.96 2.88 -10.66
N HIS A 270 -6.65 3.10 -10.56
CA HIS A 270 -5.78 2.55 -9.51
C HIS A 270 -6.03 3.15 -8.13
N MET A 271 -6.68 4.30 -8.05
CA MET A 271 -6.97 5.01 -6.80
C MET A 271 -8.49 5.22 -6.61
N PRO A 272 -9.28 4.14 -6.38
CA PRO A 272 -10.74 4.23 -6.27
C PRO A 272 -11.21 5.17 -5.15
N PHE A 273 -10.42 5.35 -4.08
CA PHE A 273 -10.69 6.30 -3.01
C PHE A 273 -10.69 7.77 -3.47
N MET A 274 -10.03 8.10 -4.60
CA MET A 274 -10.04 9.43 -5.18
C MET A 274 -11.20 9.66 -6.14
N GLU A 275 -11.58 8.62 -6.88
CA GLU A 275 -12.58 8.71 -7.96
C GLU A 275 -13.99 8.34 -7.49
N ARG A 276 -14.11 7.47 -6.49
CA ARG A 276 -15.37 6.94 -5.92
C ARG A 276 -15.36 7.06 -4.39
N THR A 277 -14.94 8.21 -3.88
CA THR A 277 -14.65 8.46 -2.46
C THR A 277 -15.75 7.98 -1.52
N GLN A 278 -17.02 8.35 -1.78
CA GLN A 278 -18.12 8.01 -0.88
C GLN A 278 -18.36 6.50 -0.84
N GLN A 279 -18.38 5.86 -2.00
CA GLN A 279 -18.55 4.40 -2.10
C GLN A 279 -17.37 3.70 -1.42
N PHE A 280 -16.15 4.12 -1.72
CA PHE A 280 -14.94 3.56 -1.12
C PHE A 280 -14.97 3.65 0.41
N ASN A 281 -15.30 4.81 0.96
CA ASN A 281 -15.37 5.01 2.41
C ASN A 281 -16.39 4.08 3.06
N ASN A 282 -17.57 3.90 2.44
CA ASN A 282 -18.61 3.00 2.94
C ASN A 282 -18.14 1.55 2.94
N GLU A 283 -17.56 1.08 1.83
CA GLU A 283 -17.06 -0.29 1.69
C GLU A 283 -15.88 -0.58 2.63
N LEU A 284 -14.95 0.38 2.76
CA LEU A 284 -13.81 0.25 3.68
C LEU A 284 -14.27 0.13 5.13
N CYS A 285 -15.16 1.02 5.57
CA CYS A 285 -15.69 0.98 6.93
C CYS A 285 -16.47 -0.32 7.18
N ALA A 286 -17.32 -0.73 6.24
CA ALA A 286 -18.11 -1.97 6.36
C ALA A 286 -17.21 -3.21 6.50
N ALA A 287 -16.14 -3.32 5.69
CA ALA A 287 -15.19 -4.42 5.76
C ALA A 287 -14.45 -4.45 7.12
N ILE A 288 -13.99 -3.29 7.60
CA ILE A 288 -13.32 -3.17 8.89
C ILE A 288 -14.27 -3.58 10.02
N ASP A 289 -15.51 -3.07 10.03
CA ASP A 289 -16.50 -3.39 11.05
C ASP A 289 -16.87 -4.88 11.05
N GLN A 290 -16.98 -5.50 9.89
CA GLN A 290 -17.20 -6.95 9.76
C GLN A 290 -16.05 -7.75 10.41
N PHE A 291 -14.80 -7.36 10.19
CA PHE A 291 -13.65 -8.05 10.78
C PHE A 291 -13.60 -7.84 12.29
N MET A 292 -13.91 -6.64 12.80
CA MET A 292 -14.00 -6.36 14.23
C MET A 292 -15.06 -7.21 14.94
N GLN A 293 -16.22 -7.42 14.31
CA GLN A 293 -17.29 -8.25 14.86
C GLN A 293 -16.94 -9.74 14.98
N SER A 294 -15.98 -10.22 14.17
CA SER A 294 -15.55 -11.63 14.21
C SER A 294 -14.80 -12.02 15.49
N ILE A 295 -14.37 -11.04 16.30
CA ILE A 295 -13.67 -11.28 17.58
C ILE A 295 -14.62 -11.83 18.64
N ASN A 296 -15.91 -11.49 18.55
CA ASN A 296 -16.92 -11.82 19.56
C ASN A 296 -17.67 -13.14 19.26
N LYS A 297 -17.23 -13.85 18.21
CA LYS A 297 -17.77 -15.16 17.82
C LYS A 297 -16.74 -16.27 18.06
#